data_678d5a8e4f31666ed5fd609be4643146
#
_entry.id   678d5a8e4f31666ed5fd609be4643146
#
_cell.length_a   1.000
_cell.length_b   1.000
_cell.length_c   1.000
_cell.angle_alpha   90.00
_cell.angle_beta   90.00
_cell.angle_gamma   90.00
#
_symmetry.space_group_name_H-M   'P 1'
#
loop_
_entity.id
_entity.type
_entity.pdbx_description
1 polymer ?
#
loop_
_entity_poly.entity_id
_entity_poly.type
_entity_poly.pdbx_seq_one_letter_code
_entity_poly.pdbx_strand_id
1 'polypeptide(L)'
;SNHPYALAIMDLATEKGYKPSPIHGHSDVEAGVVGMSSGKQVSLIRPDRLVKLGIKIPKEIQTVLDQANQQGHGASILCKEEVPIALFTFIHDDTRKGSDMIIEKLYQRGINVEILSGDSQAAVSKFAKRVGLPEAAAHGNLSPEDKVKWVRGRSKTHITMMVGDGFNDAAALAVADVGVAVGCGETVNLEAADVLIPAEDPSMLCDLIDLARKAQRILIGNLVFSVAITLALVFAVITGMYDQLWVGVLIHEASVIVVILNGARLAGNSGAMQLLSQILK
;
A
#
# COMPACT_ATOMS: atom_id res chain seq x y z
N SER A 1 -0.14 20.06 10.36
CA SER A 1 0.25 18.73 9.90
C SER A 1 -0.96 17.81 9.95
N ASN A 2 -1.22 17.10 8.86
CA ASN A 2 -2.29 16.08 8.80
C ASN A 2 -1.79 14.70 9.29
N HIS A 3 -0.66 14.65 9.94
CA HIS A 3 -0.11 13.39 10.48
C HIS A 3 -1.01 12.87 11.62
N PRO A 4 -1.32 11.56 11.67
CA PRO A 4 -2.19 10.97 12.71
C PRO A 4 -1.78 11.32 14.14
N TYR A 5 -0.49 11.37 14.42
CA TYR A 5 0.02 11.80 15.75
C TYR A 5 -0.30 13.25 16.08
N ALA A 6 -0.25 14.14 15.08
CA ALA A 6 -0.60 15.54 15.29
C ALA A 6 -2.08 15.71 15.61
N LEU A 7 -2.95 14.97 14.92
CA LEU A 7 -4.39 14.94 15.19
C LEU A 7 -4.66 14.41 16.61
N ALA A 8 -4.06 13.29 16.99
CA ALA A 8 -4.23 12.71 18.33
C ALA A 8 -3.77 13.67 19.45
N ILE A 9 -2.67 14.42 19.24
CA ILE A 9 -2.22 15.45 20.19
C ILE A 9 -3.24 16.60 20.27
N MET A 10 -3.79 17.02 19.14
CA MET A 10 -4.80 18.10 19.09
C MET A 10 -6.09 17.67 19.78
N ASP A 11 -6.55 16.44 19.56
CA ASP A 11 -7.73 15.88 20.22
C ASP A 11 -7.54 15.83 21.74
N LEU A 12 -6.40 15.34 22.19
CA LEU A 12 -6.03 15.32 23.62
C LEU A 12 -5.99 16.72 24.23
N ALA A 13 -5.43 17.70 23.50
CA ALA A 13 -5.39 19.09 23.97
C ALA A 13 -6.80 19.68 24.08
N THR A 14 -7.65 19.41 23.12
CA THR A 14 -9.06 19.86 23.10
C THR A 14 -9.86 19.22 24.24
N GLU A 15 -9.72 17.93 24.46
CA GLU A 15 -10.37 17.19 25.58
C GLU A 15 -9.97 17.79 26.94
N LYS A 16 -8.70 18.16 27.09
CA LYS A 16 -8.18 18.78 28.31
C LYS A 16 -8.44 20.30 28.41
N GLY A 17 -9.13 20.88 27.42
CA GLY A 17 -9.48 22.31 27.40
C GLY A 17 -8.30 23.26 27.13
N TYR A 18 -7.17 22.76 26.62
CA TYR A 18 -6.04 23.58 26.25
C TYR A 18 -6.27 24.28 24.89
N LYS A 19 -5.90 25.54 24.81
CA LYS A 19 -5.88 26.27 23.53
C LYS A 19 -4.49 26.19 22.89
N PRO A 20 -4.39 25.84 21.60
CA PRO A 20 -3.12 25.79 20.90
C PRO A 20 -2.45 27.18 20.90
N SER A 21 -1.16 27.23 21.14
CA SER A 21 -0.35 28.42 20.91
C SER A 21 -0.01 28.54 19.43
N PRO A 22 0.01 29.75 18.85
CA PRO A 22 0.38 29.94 17.46
C PRO A 22 1.83 29.51 17.23
N ILE A 23 2.06 28.76 16.15
CA ILE A 23 3.38 28.36 15.67
C ILE A 23 3.63 29.03 14.33
N HIS A 24 4.78 29.67 14.18
CA HIS A 24 5.21 30.32 12.95
C HIS A 24 6.38 29.56 12.31
N GLY A 25 6.48 29.60 10.98
CA GLY A 25 7.63 29.05 10.26
C GLY A 25 7.80 27.55 10.50
N HIS A 26 6.71 26.77 10.55
CA HIS A 26 6.82 25.33 10.69
C HIS A 26 7.37 24.69 9.41
N SER A 27 8.24 23.70 9.58
CA SER A 27 8.77 22.88 8.51
C SER A 27 8.86 21.42 8.94
N ASP A 28 8.55 20.52 8.02
CA ASP A 28 8.82 19.11 8.21
C ASP A 28 10.31 18.87 7.95
N VAL A 29 10.93 18.19 8.87
CA VAL A 29 12.32 17.75 8.77
C VAL A 29 12.38 16.24 8.87
N GLU A 30 13.46 15.62 8.40
CA GLU A 30 13.64 14.16 8.45
C GLU A 30 13.41 13.57 9.86
N ALA A 31 13.73 14.33 10.88
CA ALA A 31 13.60 13.92 12.28
C ALA A 31 12.19 14.13 12.88
N GLY A 32 11.33 14.92 12.25
CA GLY A 32 10.03 15.32 12.79
C GLY A 32 9.56 16.66 12.29
N VAL A 33 8.97 17.48 13.15
CA VAL A 33 8.45 18.81 12.81
C VAL A 33 9.11 19.86 13.69
N VAL A 34 9.51 20.97 13.09
CA VAL A 34 10.14 22.12 13.79
C VAL A 34 9.34 23.38 13.53
N GLY A 35 9.25 24.28 14.49
CA GLY A 35 8.60 25.58 14.35
C GLY A 35 8.99 26.54 15.46
N MET A 36 8.49 27.77 15.38
CA MET A 36 8.75 28.83 16.36
C MET A 36 7.49 29.15 17.16
N SER A 37 7.57 29.09 18.47
CA SER A 37 6.50 29.50 19.39
C SER A 37 7.06 30.51 20.39
N SER A 38 6.46 31.69 20.46
CA SER A 38 6.87 32.77 21.36
C SER A 38 8.38 33.11 21.28
N GLY A 39 8.93 33.16 20.06
CA GLY A 39 10.33 33.46 19.80
C GLY A 39 11.34 32.35 20.13
N LYS A 40 10.86 31.16 20.52
CA LYS A 40 11.69 29.98 20.83
C LYS A 40 11.41 28.86 19.85
N GLN A 41 12.46 28.15 19.47
CA GLN A 41 12.32 26.98 18.63
C GLN A 41 11.67 25.84 19.43
N VAL A 42 10.64 25.24 18.85
CA VAL A 42 9.99 24.03 19.34
C VAL A 42 10.04 22.95 18.26
N SER A 43 10.27 21.73 18.68
CA SER A 43 10.32 20.61 17.74
C SER A 43 9.69 19.37 18.35
N LEU A 44 8.99 18.59 17.51
CA LEU A 44 8.45 17.29 17.87
C LEU A 44 9.23 16.25 17.08
N ILE A 45 10.06 15.47 17.75
CA ILE A 45 11.08 14.62 17.13
C ILE A 45 10.95 13.19 17.63
N ARG A 46 11.22 12.22 16.75
CA ARG A 46 11.26 10.80 17.12
C ARG A 46 12.48 10.53 18.03
N PRO A 47 12.33 9.67 19.05
CA PRO A 47 13.40 9.39 20.01
C PRO A 47 14.71 8.90 19.37
N ASP A 48 14.63 8.01 18.36
CA ASP A 48 15.80 7.47 17.65
C ASP A 48 16.60 8.56 16.91
N ARG A 49 15.91 9.59 16.43
CA ARG A 49 16.55 10.73 15.75
C ARG A 49 17.18 11.72 16.73
N LEU A 50 16.56 11.91 17.90
CA LEU A 50 17.15 12.74 18.97
C LEU A 50 18.51 12.22 19.40
N VAL A 51 18.64 10.90 19.57
CA VAL A 51 19.92 10.27 19.92
C VAL A 51 20.96 10.50 18.81
N LYS A 52 20.58 10.41 17.53
CA LYS A 52 21.47 10.70 16.38
C LYS A 52 21.91 12.16 16.33
N LEU A 53 21.09 13.08 16.80
CA LEU A 53 21.41 14.51 16.91
C LEU A 53 22.29 14.84 18.14
N GLY A 54 22.62 13.83 18.96
CA GLY A 54 23.44 14.02 20.17
C GLY A 54 22.71 14.66 21.36
N ILE A 55 21.37 14.79 21.26
CA ILE A 55 20.55 15.38 22.32
C ILE A 55 20.26 14.30 23.37
N LYS A 56 20.67 14.56 24.62
CA LYS A 56 20.47 13.64 25.74
C LYS A 56 19.02 13.69 26.22
N ILE A 57 18.39 12.51 26.29
CA ILE A 57 17.04 12.35 26.84
C ILE A 57 17.17 12.28 28.39
N PRO A 58 16.44 13.10 29.16
CA PRO A 58 16.39 13.02 30.62
C PRO A 58 15.97 11.62 31.10
N LYS A 59 16.51 11.17 32.24
CA LYS A 59 16.25 9.82 32.77
C LYS A 59 14.75 9.54 33.00
N GLU A 60 14.00 10.54 33.42
CA GLU A 60 12.56 10.45 33.67
C GLU A 60 11.82 10.16 32.37
N ILE A 61 12.16 10.85 31.28
CA ILE A 61 11.60 10.64 29.96
C ILE A 61 12.05 9.29 29.41
N GLN A 62 13.33 8.94 29.60
CA GLN A 62 13.86 7.65 29.09
C GLN A 62 13.16 6.45 29.73
N THR A 63 12.86 6.48 31.03
CA THR A 63 12.18 5.40 31.73
C THR A 63 10.77 5.15 31.13
N VAL A 64 10.02 6.22 30.88
CA VAL A 64 8.68 6.12 30.29
C VAL A 64 8.76 5.69 28.82
N LEU A 65 9.76 6.17 28.08
CA LEU A 65 10.02 5.77 26.71
C LEU A 65 10.34 4.27 26.60
N ASP A 66 11.16 3.75 27.50
CA ASP A 66 11.51 2.32 27.52
C ASP A 66 10.29 1.45 27.82
N GLN A 67 9.42 1.89 28.75
CA GLN A 67 8.15 1.23 29.01
C GLN A 67 7.21 1.25 27.79
N ALA A 68 7.09 2.42 27.13
CA ALA A 68 6.28 2.56 25.93
C ALA A 68 6.80 1.66 24.80
N ASN A 69 8.12 1.61 24.59
CA ASN A 69 8.76 0.74 23.61
C ASN A 69 8.52 -0.75 23.91
N GLN A 70 8.62 -1.18 25.17
CA GLN A 70 8.29 -2.56 25.57
C GLN A 70 6.83 -2.92 25.31
N GLN A 71 5.95 -1.95 25.41
CA GLN A 71 4.53 -2.11 25.08
C GLN A 71 4.23 -1.97 23.59
N GLY A 72 5.22 -1.61 22.77
CA GLY A 72 5.07 -1.42 21.32
C GLY A 72 4.28 -0.15 20.96
N HIS A 73 4.31 0.85 21.83
CA HIS A 73 3.69 2.15 21.59
C HIS A 73 4.63 3.02 20.75
N GLY A 74 4.07 3.80 19.83
CA GLY A 74 4.79 4.88 19.16
C GLY A 74 5.18 5.97 20.17
N ALA A 75 6.24 6.74 19.87
CA ALA A 75 6.68 7.81 20.76
C ALA A 75 7.21 9.02 19.96
N SER A 76 6.95 10.23 20.48
CA SER A 76 7.54 11.48 20.01
C SER A 76 7.90 12.37 21.19
N ILE A 77 9.05 13.03 21.12
CA ILE A 77 9.54 13.91 22.17
C ILE A 77 9.40 15.36 21.72
N LEU A 78 8.74 16.16 22.53
CA LEU A 78 8.69 17.61 22.37
C LEU A 78 9.95 18.22 22.96
N CYS A 79 10.67 18.97 22.15
CA CYS A 79 11.84 19.73 22.58
C CYS A 79 11.56 21.23 22.46
N LYS A 80 12.15 22.00 23.35
CA LYS A 80 12.22 23.46 23.32
C LYS A 80 13.66 23.86 23.38
N GLU A 81 14.17 24.58 22.36
CA GLU A 81 15.58 24.95 22.25
C GLU A 81 16.52 23.75 22.45
N GLU A 82 16.20 22.62 21.77
CA GLU A 82 16.90 21.33 21.85
C GLU A 82 16.82 20.61 23.21
N VAL A 83 16.10 21.16 24.18
CA VAL A 83 15.88 20.53 25.48
C VAL A 83 14.58 19.70 25.43
N PRO A 84 14.62 18.37 25.65
CA PRO A 84 13.44 17.55 25.79
C PRO A 84 12.59 17.97 26.99
N ILE A 85 11.29 18.29 26.74
CA ILE A 85 10.41 18.81 27.81
C ILE A 85 9.18 17.92 28.04
N ALA A 86 8.77 17.12 27.04
CA ALA A 86 7.63 16.21 27.16
C ALA A 86 7.78 15.01 26.23
N LEU A 87 7.19 13.89 26.63
CA LEU A 87 7.06 12.68 25.84
C LEU A 87 5.56 12.46 25.52
N PHE A 88 5.26 12.25 24.24
CA PHE A 88 3.97 11.75 23.79
C PHE A 88 4.13 10.29 23.42
N THR A 89 3.28 9.44 23.98
CA THR A 89 3.20 8.02 23.61
C THR A 89 1.87 7.76 22.92
N PHE A 90 1.91 6.99 21.83
CA PHE A 90 0.77 6.70 20.99
C PHE A 90 0.48 5.21 21.06
N ILE A 91 -0.74 4.87 21.46
CA ILE A 91 -1.20 3.50 21.52
C ILE A 91 -1.77 3.16 20.14
N HIS A 92 -1.11 2.26 19.44
CA HIS A 92 -1.63 1.72 18.17
C HIS A 92 -2.50 0.49 18.48
N ASP A 93 -3.65 0.70 19.14
CA ASP A 93 -4.52 -0.42 19.53
C ASP A 93 -5.53 -0.81 18.43
N ASP A 94 -5.77 0.04 17.45
CA ASP A 94 -6.74 -0.22 16.40
C ASP A 94 -6.10 -0.86 15.16
N THR A 95 -5.88 -2.17 15.24
CA THR A 95 -5.87 -2.97 14.00
C THR A 95 -7.24 -2.82 13.36
N ARG A 96 -7.30 -2.41 12.09
CA ARG A 96 -8.56 -2.46 11.36
C ARG A 96 -9.14 -3.85 11.46
N LYS A 97 -10.43 -3.94 11.84
CA LYS A 97 -11.13 -5.23 11.99
C LYS A 97 -10.91 -6.07 10.73
N GLY A 98 -10.45 -7.31 10.91
CA GLY A 98 -10.23 -8.24 9.81
C GLY A 98 -8.84 -8.19 9.16
N SER A 99 -7.89 -7.41 9.67
CA SER A 99 -6.51 -7.39 9.13
C SER A 99 -5.82 -8.77 9.18
N ASP A 100 -6.05 -9.52 10.26
CA ASP A 100 -5.60 -10.91 10.42
C ASP A 100 -6.18 -11.83 9.34
N MET A 101 -7.48 -11.72 9.09
CA MET A 101 -8.16 -12.50 8.04
C MET A 101 -7.65 -12.18 6.64
N ILE A 102 -7.26 -10.92 6.37
CA ILE A 102 -6.72 -10.52 5.07
C ILE A 102 -5.35 -11.15 4.85
N ILE A 103 -4.48 -11.12 5.87
CA ILE A 103 -3.16 -11.73 5.80
C ILE A 103 -3.27 -13.24 5.56
N GLU A 104 -4.16 -13.92 6.28
CA GLU A 104 -4.42 -15.33 6.05
C GLU A 104 -4.92 -15.60 4.62
N LYS A 105 -5.86 -14.80 4.11
CA LYS A 105 -6.34 -14.91 2.72
C LYS A 105 -5.24 -14.67 1.69
N LEU A 106 -4.28 -13.80 1.96
CA LEU A 106 -3.12 -13.57 1.08
C LEU A 106 -2.18 -14.77 1.07
N TYR A 107 -1.89 -15.36 2.25
CA TYR A 107 -1.10 -16.58 2.34
C TYR A 107 -1.75 -17.77 1.62
N GLN A 108 -3.07 -17.94 1.75
CA GLN A 108 -3.83 -18.98 1.01
C GLN A 108 -3.73 -18.80 -0.51
N ARG A 109 -3.45 -17.57 -0.98
CA ARG A 109 -3.20 -17.25 -2.40
C ARG A 109 -1.74 -17.41 -2.82
N GLY A 110 -0.87 -17.89 -1.92
CA GLY A 110 0.56 -18.03 -2.16
C GLY A 110 1.32 -16.70 -2.19
N ILE A 111 0.80 -15.67 -1.51
CA ILE A 111 1.41 -14.36 -1.42
C ILE A 111 2.09 -14.21 -0.06
N ASN A 112 3.39 -13.92 -0.06
CA ASN A 112 4.12 -13.58 1.15
C ASN A 112 3.88 -12.10 1.49
N VAL A 113 3.67 -11.81 2.77
CA VAL A 113 3.39 -10.46 3.27
C VAL A 113 4.53 -10.02 4.17
N GLU A 114 5.05 -8.81 3.95
CA GLU A 114 6.05 -8.15 4.79
C GLU A 114 5.55 -6.78 5.22
N ILE A 115 5.93 -6.33 6.42
CA ILE A 115 5.61 -4.99 6.93
C ILE A 115 6.87 -4.13 6.89
N LEU A 116 6.77 -2.97 6.24
CA LEU A 116 7.81 -1.96 6.16
C LEU A 116 7.33 -0.70 6.88
N SER A 117 7.89 -0.38 8.05
CA SER A 117 7.45 0.77 8.85
C SER A 117 8.60 1.64 9.31
N GLY A 118 8.32 2.94 9.46
CA GLY A 118 9.20 3.88 10.14
C GLY A 118 9.16 3.78 11.66
N ASP A 119 8.19 3.04 12.22
CA ASP A 119 8.06 2.82 13.67
C ASP A 119 9.19 1.95 14.21
N SER A 120 9.32 1.93 15.56
CA SER A 120 10.34 1.12 16.21
C SER A 120 10.18 -0.37 15.86
N GLN A 121 11.30 -1.09 15.72
CA GLN A 121 11.27 -2.52 15.42
C GLN A 121 10.40 -3.30 16.43
N ALA A 122 10.43 -2.92 17.70
CA ALA A 122 9.62 -3.56 18.74
C ALA A 122 8.11 -3.39 18.49
N ALA A 123 7.67 -2.19 18.06
CA ALA A 123 6.29 -1.91 17.74
C ALA A 123 5.84 -2.73 16.52
N VAL A 124 6.66 -2.76 15.45
CA VAL A 124 6.35 -3.49 14.22
C VAL A 124 6.33 -5.00 14.46
N SER A 125 7.27 -5.55 15.24
CA SER A 125 7.28 -6.97 15.62
C SER A 125 6.04 -7.37 16.43
N LYS A 126 5.62 -6.53 17.38
CA LYS A 126 4.40 -6.75 18.16
C LYS A 126 3.15 -6.74 17.27
N PHE A 127 3.08 -5.78 16.35
CA PHE A 127 1.98 -5.70 15.39
C PHE A 127 1.95 -6.93 14.48
N ALA A 128 3.09 -7.31 13.89
CA ALA A 128 3.22 -8.50 13.03
C ALA A 128 2.70 -9.76 13.73
N LYS A 129 3.13 -9.98 14.97
CA LYS A 129 2.66 -11.11 15.80
C LYS A 129 1.14 -11.08 16.01
N ARG A 130 0.56 -9.90 16.23
CA ARG A 130 -0.90 -9.72 16.43
C ARG A 130 -1.70 -10.12 15.19
N VAL A 131 -1.19 -9.81 14.00
CA VAL A 131 -1.85 -10.11 12.72
C VAL A 131 -1.41 -11.45 12.11
N GLY A 132 -0.68 -12.28 12.85
CA GLY A 132 -0.29 -13.61 12.42
C GLY A 132 0.91 -13.68 11.48
N LEU A 133 1.71 -12.60 11.40
CA LEU A 133 2.94 -12.57 10.61
C LEU A 133 4.15 -13.07 11.43
N PRO A 134 5.11 -13.77 10.80
CA PRO A 134 6.37 -14.12 11.45
C PRO A 134 7.21 -12.86 11.72
N GLU A 135 8.04 -12.89 12.76
CA GLU A 135 8.90 -11.77 13.11
C GLU A 135 9.86 -11.36 11.98
N ALA A 136 10.32 -12.35 11.20
CA ALA A 136 11.16 -12.11 10.02
C ALA A 136 10.50 -11.30 8.91
N ALA A 137 9.18 -11.15 8.94
CA ALA A 137 8.41 -10.34 7.99
C ALA A 137 8.16 -8.91 8.50
N ALA A 138 8.70 -8.54 9.66
CA ALA A 138 8.49 -7.26 10.33
C ALA A 138 9.76 -6.41 10.26
N HIS A 139 9.72 -5.30 9.54
CA HIS A 139 10.86 -4.41 9.33
C HIS A 139 10.53 -3.01 9.82
N GLY A 140 11.06 -2.65 10.97
CA GLY A 140 10.90 -1.35 11.63
C GLY A 140 12.09 -0.41 11.43
N ASN A 141 11.96 0.81 11.93
CA ASN A 141 12.98 1.88 11.86
C ASN A 141 13.42 2.24 10.43
N LEU A 142 12.60 1.98 9.43
CA LEU A 142 12.92 2.25 8.02
C LEU A 142 12.64 3.72 7.67
N SER A 143 13.61 4.37 7.05
CA SER A 143 13.38 5.63 6.35
C SER A 143 12.61 5.39 5.04
N PRO A 144 12.05 6.45 4.41
CA PRO A 144 11.45 6.31 3.09
C PRO A 144 12.41 5.71 2.05
N GLU A 145 13.68 6.09 2.09
CA GLU A 145 14.73 5.58 1.20
C GLU A 145 15.03 4.10 1.47
N ASP A 146 14.98 3.65 2.73
CA ASP A 146 15.19 2.26 3.07
C ASP A 146 14.03 1.39 2.59
N LYS A 147 12.80 1.88 2.66
CA LYS A 147 11.63 1.20 2.05
C LYS A 147 11.82 1.03 0.54
N VAL A 148 12.25 2.08 -0.16
CA VAL A 148 12.56 2.01 -1.61
C VAL A 148 13.63 0.96 -1.90
N LYS A 149 14.73 0.94 -1.14
CA LYS A 149 15.80 -0.06 -1.31
C LYS A 149 15.28 -1.48 -1.06
N TRP A 150 14.42 -1.66 -0.05
CA TRP A 150 13.81 -2.95 0.27
C TRP A 150 12.97 -3.46 -0.89
N VAL A 151 12.01 -2.66 -1.37
CA VAL A 151 11.14 -3.00 -2.49
C VAL A 151 11.96 -3.32 -3.74
N ARG A 152 12.90 -2.46 -4.14
CA ARG A 152 13.80 -2.73 -5.28
C ARG A 152 14.62 -4.00 -5.12
N GLY A 153 15.03 -4.33 -3.90
CA GLY A 153 15.74 -5.57 -3.61
C GLY A 153 14.88 -6.79 -3.87
N ARG A 154 13.63 -6.75 -3.44
CA ARG A 154 12.65 -7.83 -3.63
C ARG A 154 12.19 -7.96 -5.07
N SER A 155 11.98 -6.87 -5.80
CA SER A 155 11.56 -6.88 -7.22
C SER A 155 12.58 -7.53 -8.16
N LYS A 156 13.83 -7.72 -7.73
CA LYS A 156 14.82 -8.46 -8.53
C LYS A 156 14.55 -9.96 -8.62
N THR A 157 13.83 -10.52 -7.68
CA THR A 157 13.63 -11.96 -7.54
C THR A 157 12.16 -12.38 -7.47
N HIS A 158 11.28 -11.45 -7.18
CA HIS A 158 9.84 -11.68 -7.00
C HIS A 158 9.05 -10.53 -7.62
N ILE A 159 7.84 -10.80 -8.05
CA ILE A 159 6.87 -9.75 -8.35
C ILE A 159 6.41 -9.15 -7.02
N THR A 160 6.56 -7.85 -6.88
CA THR A 160 6.26 -7.11 -5.65
C THR A 160 5.02 -6.24 -5.80
N MET A 161 4.19 -6.23 -4.77
CA MET A 161 3.12 -5.28 -4.60
C MET A 161 3.39 -4.46 -3.35
N MET A 162 3.52 -3.15 -3.49
CA MET A 162 3.60 -2.22 -2.36
C MET A 162 2.23 -1.65 -2.08
N VAL A 163 1.81 -1.71 -0.82
CA VAL A 163 0.53 -1.14 -0.34
C VAL A 163 0.83 -0.09 0.71
N GLY A 164 0.36 1.13 0.52
CA GLY A 164 0.64 2.24 1.42
C GLY A 164 -0.41 3.36 1.34
N ASP A 165 -0.25 4.40 2.14
CA ASP A 165 -1.14 5.56 2.16
C ASP A 165 -0.87 6.59 1.03
N GLY A 166 0.18 6.40 0.26
CA GLY A 166 0.54 7.25 -0.87
C GLY A 166 1.26 8.54 -0.48
N PHE A 167 1.32 8.92 0.78
CA PHE A 167 2.00 10.15 1.21
C PHE A 167 3.48 9.91 1.55
N ASN A 168 3.74 9.08 2.56
CA ASN A 168 5.12 8.75 2.98
C ASN A 168 5.73 7.62 2.15
N ASP A 169 4.91 6.86 1.47
CA ASP A 169 5.28 5.66 0.72
C ASP A 169 5.30 5.85 -0.80
N ALA A 170 5.04 7.08 -1.30
CA ALA A 170 4.95 7.37 -2.73
C ALA A 170 6.14 6.84 -3.54
N ALA A 171 7.38 7.08 -3.06
CA ALA A 171 8.58 6.58 -3.73
C ALA A 171 8.69 5.05 -3.71
N ALA A 172 8.22 4.39 -2.65
CA ALA A 172 8.20 2.93 -2.54
C ALA A 172 7.09 2.31 -3.40
N LEU A 173 5.93 2.96 -3.50
CA LEU A 173 4.84 2.59 -4.41
C LEU A 173 5.31 2.63 -5.87
N ALA A 174 5.96 3.73 -6.27
CA ALA A 174 6.42 3.92 -7.65
C ALA A 174 7.54 2.97 -8.11
N VAL A 175 8.26 2.30 -7.20
CA VAL A 175 9.33 1.36 -7.55
C VAL A 175 8.92 -0.11 -7.43
N ALA A 176 7.75 -0.40 -6.91
CA ALA A 176 7.18 -1.74 -6.90
C ALA A 176 6.70 -2.14 -8.30
N ASP A 177 6.53 -3.45 -8.54
CA ASP A 177 5.91 -3.92 -9.79
C ASP A 177 4.42 -3.55 -9.85
N VAL A 178 3.77 -3.42 -8.68
CA VAL A 178 2.42 -2.88 -8.53
C VAL A 178 2.36 -2.00 -7.29
N GLY A 179 2.07 -0.72 -7.46
CA GLY A 179 1.83 0.24 -6.39
C GLY A 179 0.33 0.36 -6.09
N VAL A 180 -0.07 0.10 -4.84
CA VAL A 180 -1.46 0.22 -4.38
C VAL A 180 -1.56 1.27 -3.30
N ALA A 181 -2.22 2.37 -3.58
CA ALA A 181 -2.53 3.39 -2.59
C ALA A 181 -3.87 3.08 -1.90
N VAL A 182 -3.88 3.16 -0.57
CA VAL A 182 -5.07 2.93 0.26
C VAL A 182 -5.45 4.23 0.96
N GLY A 183 -6.59 4.79 0.62
CA GLY A 183 -7.05 6.04 1.22
C GLY A 183 -8.17 6.68 0.42
N CYS A 184 -8.79 7.71 1.01
CA CYS A 184 -9.78 8.54 0.35
C CYS A 184 -9.35 10.00 0.48
N GLY A 185 -9.34 10.75 -0.62
CA GLY A 185 -9.25 12.19 -0.61
C GLY A 185 -7.98 12.80 -1.18
N GLU A 186 -7.84 14.11 -1.00
CA GLU A 186 -6.83 14.98 -1.63
C GLU A 186 -5.36 14.70 -1.25
N THR A 187 -5.12 13.79 -0.30
CA THR A 187 -3.78 13.50 0.25
C THR A 187 -3.06 12.34 -0.43
N VAL A 188 -3.74 11.59 -1.30
CA VAL A 188 -3.12 10.46 -2.00
C VAL A 188 -2.40 10.97 -3.24
N ASN A 189 -1.10 10.73 -3.33
CA ASN A 189 -0.36 11.01 -4.56
C ASN A 189 -0.71 9.94 -5.62
N LEU A 190 -1.76 10.23 -6.38
CA LEU A 190 -2.31 9.35 -7.43
C LEU A 190 -1.29 9.04 -8.54
N GLU A 191 -0.27 9.90 -8.70
CA GLU A 191 0.75 9.71 -9.73
C GLU A 191 1.75 8.60 -9.39
N ALA A 192 1.83 8.21 -8.12
CA ALA A 192 2.78 7.20 -7.64
C ALA A 192 2.20 5.79 -7.53
N ALA A 193 0.88 5.61 -7.69
CA ALA A 193 0.22 4.33 -7.52
C ALA A 193 -0.50 3.87 -8.80
N ASP A 194 -0.40 2.58 -9.10
CA ASP A 194 -1.13 1.95 -10.23
C ASP A 194 -2.60 1.70 -9.89
N VAL A 195 -2.91 1.53 -8.61
CA VAL A 195 -4.25 1.21 -8.11
C VAL A 195 -4.56 2.03 -6.87
N LEU A 196 -5.79 2.53 -6.79
CA LEU A 196 -6.35 3.19 -5.61
C LEU A 196 -7.45 2.31 -4.99
N ILE A 197 -7.33 2.03 -3.70
CA ILE A 197 -8.34 1.31 -2.92
C ILE A 197 -8.89 2.25 -1.84
N PRO A 198 -10.22 2.38 -1.67
CA PRO A 198 -10.80 3.12 -0.56
C PRO A 198 -10.33 2.57 0.80
N ALA A 199 -10.04 3.47 1.75
CA ALA A 199 -9.49 3.10 3.06
C ALA A 199 -10.44 2.27 3.93
N GLU A 200 -11.73 2.24 3.61
CA GLU A 200 -12.77 1.66 4.45
C GLU A 200 -12.81 0.13 4.41
N ASP A 201 -12.37 -0.47 3.29
CA ASP A 201 -12.44 -1.93 3.11
C ASP A 201 -11.13 -2.53 2.57
N PRO A 202 -10.21 -2.91 3.46
CA PRO A 202 -8.97 -3.55 3.06
C PRO A 202 -9.16 -4.94 2.40
N SER A 203 -10.36 -5.55 2.48
CA SER A 203 -10.64 -6.83 1.80
C SER A 203 -10.63 -6.68 0.27
N MET A 204 -10.86 -5.48 -0.24
CA MET A 204 -10.76 -5.16 -1.67
C MET A 204 -9.40 -5.50 -2.28
N LEU A 205 -8.34 -5.56 -1.46
CA LEU A 205 -7.03 -6.03 -1.93
C LEU A 205 -7.08 -7.49 -2.43
N CYS A 206 -7.79 -8.36 -1.70
CA CYS A 206 -7.96 -9.75 -2.11
C CYS A 206 -8.80 -9.86 -3.39
N ASP A 207 -9.86 -9.06 -3.49
CA ASP A 207 -10.74 -9.04 -4.66
C ASP A 207 -10.00 -8.52 -5.90
N LEU A 208 -9.15 -7.48 -5.74
CA LEU A 208 -8.27 -6.97 -6.78
C LEU A 208 -7.35 -8.06 -7.33
N ILE A 209 -6.70 -8.81 -6.45
CA ILE A 209 -5.77 -9.88 -6.82
C ILE A 209 -6.52 -11.01 -7.55
N ASP A 210 -7.70 -11.39 -7.07
CA ASP A 210 -8.51 -12.43 -7.68
C ASP A 210 -9.02 -11.98 -9.06
N LEU A 211 -9.43 -10.72 -9.20
CA LEU A 211 -9.83 -10.12 -10.48
C LEU A 211 -8.66 -10.11 -11.48
N ALA A 212 -7.48 -9.65 -11.04
CA ALA A 212 -6.28 -9.62 -11.88
C ALA A 212 -5.89 -11.02 -12.36
N ARG A 213 -5.90 -12.03 -11.48
CA ARG A 213 -5.63 -13.43 -11.84
C ARG A 213 -6.69 -14.01 -12.80
N LYS A 214 -7.95 -13.63 -12.63
CA LYS A 214 -9.03 -14.03 -13.56
C LYS A 214 -8.82 -13.39 -14.93
N ALA A 215 -8.50 -12.10 -14.96
CA ALA A 215 -8.22 -11.36 -16.19
C ALA A 215 -7.05 -11.99 -16.96
N GLN A 216 -5.95 -12.28 -16.26
CA GLN A 216 -4.76 -12.92 -16.85
C GLN A 216 -5.10 -14.29 -17.46
N ARG A 217 -5.86 -15.14 -16.75
CA ARG A 217 -6.28 -16.45 -17.28
C ARG A 217 -7.13 -16.33 -18.55
N ILE A 218 -8.07 -15.38 -18.58
CA ILE A 218 -8.91 -15.13 -19.77
C ILE A 218 -8.04 -14.61 -20.92
N LEU A 219 -7.12 -13.69 -20.67
CA LEU A 219 -6.23 -13.12 -21.67
C LEU A 219 -5.34 -14.20 -22.29
N ILE A 220 -4.68 -15.03 -21.46
CA ILE A 220 -3.83 -16.13 -21.94
C ILE A 220 -4.69 -17.15 -22.73
N GLY A 221 -5.87 -17.49 -22.23
CA GLY A 221 -6.80 -18.39 -22.93
C GLY A 221 -7.19 -17.86 -24.31
N ASN A 222 -7.51 -16.57 -24.40
CA ASN A 222 -7.84 -15.92 -25.66
C ASN A 222 -6.67 -15.90 -26.63
N LEU A 223 -5.46 -15.61 -26.13
CA LEU A 223 -4.24 -15.62 -26.94
C LEU A 223 -3.94 -17.00 -27.51
N VAL A 224 -3.97 -18.03 -26.65
CA VAL A 224 -3.75 -19.43 -27.08
C VAL A 224 -4.79 -19.86 -28.10
N PHE A 225 -6.06 -19.54 -27.87
CA PHE A 225 -7.15 -19.84 -28.79
C PHE A 225 -6.93 -19.17 -30.16
N SER A 226 -6.62 -17.87 -30.19
CA SER A 226 -6.39 -17.12 -31.43
C SER A 226 -5.20 -17.67 -32.22
N VAL A 227 -4.09 -17.98 -31.54
CA VAL A 227 -2.91 -18.58 -32.18
C VAL A 227 -3.25 -19.97 -32.75
N ALA A 228 -3.97 -20.79 -31.98
CA ALA A 228 -4.38 -22.14 -32.44
C ALA A 228 -5.25 -22.08 -33.69
N ILE A 229 -6.26 -21.19 -33.73
CA ILE A 229 -7.10 -20.99 -34.91
C ILE A 229 -6.28 -20.53 -36.12
N THR A 230 -5.39 -19.55 -35.93
CA THR A 230 -4.54 -19.06 -37.01
C THR A 230 -3.66 -20.17 -37.58
N LEU A 231 -3.00 -20.96 -36.73
CA LEU A 231 -2.14 -22.06 -37.14
C LEU A 231 -2.94 -23.16 -37.86
N ALA A 232 -4.16 -23.46 -37.36
CA ALA A 232 -5.05 -24.44 -38.02
C ALA A 232 -5.48 -23.97 -39.42
N LEU A 233 -5.80 -22.69 -39.58
CA LEU A 233 -6.14 -22.12 -40.88
C LEU A 233 -4.94 -22.14 -41.85
N VAL A 234 -3.75 -21.77 -41.39
CA VAL A 234 -2.52 -21.83 -42.21
C VAL A 234 -2.24 -23.28 -42.65
N PHE A 235 -2.35 -24.22 -41.72
CA PHE A 235 -2.17 -25.64 -42.03
C PHE A 235 -3.19 -26.14 -43.08
N ALA A 236 -4.46 -25.79 -42.94
CA ALA A 236 -5.51 -26.16 -43.83
C ALA A 236 -5.30 -25.61 -45.26
N VAL A 237 -4.77 -24.38 -45.36
CA VAL A 237 -4.42 -23.78 -46.67
C VAL A 237 -3.23 -24.51 -47.30
N ILE A 238 -2.16 -24.79 -46.53
CA ILE A 238 -0.97 -25.46 -47.05
C ILE A 238 -1.27 -26.88 -47.52
N THR A 239 -2.16 -27.58 -46.83
CA THR A 239 -2.57 -28.96 -47.20
C THR A 239 -3.61 -29.02 -48.28
N GLY A 240 -4.11 -27.88 -48.77
CA GLY A 240 -5.16 -27.86 -49.79
C GLY A 240 -6.55 -28.32 -49.31
N MET A 241 -6.75 -28.33 -47.97
CA MET A 241 -8.06 -28.68 -47.39
C MET A 241 -9.14 -27.63 -47.69
N TYR A 242 -8.73 -26.41 -48.02
CA TYR A 242 -9.62 -25.30 -48.36
C TYR A 242 -9.18 -24.62 -49.65
N ASP A 243 -10.07 -24.63 -50.62
CA ASP A 243 -9.89 -23.91 -51.90
C ASP A 243 -10.56 -22.52 -51.87
N GLN A 244 -11.37 -22.24 -50.84
CA GLN A 244 -12.22 -21.06 -50.79
C GLN A 244 -11.77 -20.11 -49.70
N LEU A 245 -11.15 -18.99 -50.06
CA LEU A 245 -10.62 -17.97 -49.15
C LEU A 245 -11.67 -17.43 -48.17
N TRP A 246 -12.92 -17.27 -48.59
CA TRP A 246 -13.97 -16.69 -47.76
C TRP A 246 -14.33 -17.56 -46.53
N VAL A 247 -14.15 -18.87 -46.59
CA VAL A 247 -14.37 -19.79 -45.46
C VAL A 247 -13.33 -19.50 -44.34
N GLY A 248 -12.06 -19.31 -44.71
CA GLY A 248 -11.02 -18.95 -43.75
C GLY A 248 -11.30 -17.60 -43.09
N VAL A 249 -11.78 -16.62 -43.87
CA VAL A 249 -12.16 -15.31 -43.32
C VAL A 249 -13.33 -15.45 -42.34
N LEU A 250 -14.35 -16.20 -42.65
CA LEU A 250 -15.52 -16.42 -41.76
C LEU A 250 -15.10 -17.10 -40.43
N ILE A 251 -14.24 -18.11 -40.49
CA ILE A 251 -13.74 -18.80 -39.30
C ILE A 251 -12.95 -17.82 -38.44
N HIS A 252 -12.10 -17.00 -39.07
CA HIS A 252 -11.31 -16.00 -38.35
C HIS A 252 -12.20 -14.97 -37.67
N GLU A 253 -13.17 -14.37 -38.36
CA GLU A 253 -14.12 -13.42 -37.81
C GLU A 253 -14.97 -14.02 -36.68
N ALA A 254 -15.43 -15.26 -36.85
CA ALA A 254 -16.15 -15.98 -35.78
C ALA A 254 -15.25 -16.18 -34.52
N SER A 255 -13.97 -16.44 -34.71
CA SER A 255 -13.02 -16.58 -33.59
C SER A 255 -12.86 -15.29 -32.79
N VAL A 256 -12.88 -14.14 -33.47
CA VAL A 256 -12.82 -12.83 -32.81
C VAL A 256 -14.05 -12.61 -31.93
N ILE A 257 -15.25 -12.98 -32.39
CA ILE A 257 -16.45 -12.89 -31.56
C ILE A 257 -16.34 -13.74 -30.29
N VAL A 258 -15.81 -14.97 -30.40
CA VAL A 258 -15.59 -15.85 -29.25
C VAL A 258 -14.65 -15.21 -28.24
N VAL A 259 -13.55 -14.60 -28.69
CA VAL A 259 -12.59 -13.89 -27.86
C VAL A 259 -13.25 -12.71 -27.13
N ILE A 260 -14.05 -11.91 -27.83
CA ILE A 260 -14.77 -10.77 -27.24
C ILE A 260 -15.77 -11.26 -26.17
N LEU A 261 -16.56 -12.28 -26.46
CA LEU A 261 -17.53 -12.85 -25.51
C LEU A 261 -16.83 -13.44 -24.27
N ASN A 262 -15.68 -14.10 -24.44
CA ASN A 262 -14.91 -14.62 -23.34
C ASN A 262 -14.32 -13.49 -22.48
N GLY A 263 -13.86 -12.40 -23.11
CA GLY A 263 -13.38 -11.19 -22.41
C GLY A 263 -14.50 -10.50 -21.62
N ALA A 264 -15.72 -10.42 -22.17
CA ALA A 264 -16.87 -9.82 -21.52
C ALA A 264 -17.26 -10.52 -20.19
N ARG A 265 -16.83 -11.74 -19.94
CA ARG A 265 -17.00 -12.45 -18.65
C ARG A 265 -16.31 -11.78 -17.47
N LEU A 266 -15.36 -10.87 -17.71
CA LEU A 266 -14.74 -10.07 -16.65
C LEU A 266 -15.71 -9.04 -16.08
N ALA A 267 -16.58 -8.47 -16.92
CA ALA A 267 -17.57 -7.48 -16.51
C ALA A 267 -18.77 -8.06 -15.72
N GLY A 268 -18.82 -9.38 -15.56
CA GLY A 268 -19.95 -10.09 -14.94
C GLY A 268 -21.11 -10.35 -15.91
N ASN A 269 -22.10 -11.12 -15.46
CA ASN A 269 -23.25 -11.49 -16.32
C ASN A 269 -24.05 -10.29 -16.85
N SER A 270 -24.10 -9.19 -16.08
CA SER A 270 -24.76 -7.95 -16.50
C SER A 270 -24.00 -7.21 -17.61
N GLY A 271 -22.67 -7.22 -17.59
CA GLY A 271 -21.84 -6.55 -18.60
C GLY A 271 -21.87 -7.26 -19.95
N ALA A 272 -21.88 -8.60 -19.96
CA ALA A 272 -22.00 -9.38 -21.21
C ALA A 272 -23.32 -9.15 -21.91
N MET A 273 -24.43 -9.07 -21.17
CA MET A 273 -25.76 -8.76 -21.71
C MET A 273 -25.85 -7.33 -22.26
N GLN A 274 -25.24 -6.34 -21.61
CA GLN A 274 -25.20 -4.97 -22.13
C GLN A 274 -24.37 -4.85 -23.41
N LEU A 275 -23.21 -5.52 -23.50
CA LEU A 275 -22.38 -5.56 -24.72
C LEU A 275 -23.12 -6.21 -25.87
N LEU A 276 -23.77 -7.34 -25.65
CA LEU A 276 -24.61 -7.99 -26.68
C LEU A 276 -25.75 -7.08 -27.17
N SER A 277 -26.38 -6.34 -26.27
CA SER A 277 -27.45 -5.39 -26.63
C SER A 277 -26.95 -4.18 -27.43
N GLN A 278 -25.69 -3.81 -27.33
CA GLN A 278 -25.07 -2.74 -28.12
C GLN A 278 -24.60 -3.20 -29.52
N ILE A 279 -24.16 -4.46 -29.63
CA ILE A 279 -23.71 -5.04 -30.90
C ILE A 279 -24.92 -5.39 -31.82
N LEU A 280 -26.05 -5.69 -31.18
CA LEU A 280 -27.31 -6.08 -31.92
C LEU A 280 -28.21 -4.88 -32.26
N LYS A 281 -27.82 -3.66 -31.89
CA LYS A 281 -28.42 -2.39 -32.32
C LYS A 281 -27.60 -1.76 -33.44
#